data_de43ec67c4df91b9cc18cacbdc5a444a
#
_entry.id   de43ec67c4df91b9cc18cacbdc5a444a
#
_cell.length_a   1.000
_cell.length_b   1.000
_cell.length_c   1.000
_cell.angle_alpha   90.00
_cell.angle_beta   90.00
_cell.angle_gamma   90.00
#
_symmetry.space_group_name_H-M   'P 1'
#
loop_
_entity.id
_entity.type
_entity.pdbx_description
1 polymer ?
#
loop_
_entity_poly.entity_id
_entity_poly.type
_entity_poly.pdbx_seq_one_letter_code
_entity_poly.pdbx_strand_id
1 'polypeptide(L)'
;MNQYADVLTRIGEVEKLDYYMNPKEEQRLSYVGKNYLFGDTELLWHANGTGRHKFKEICVGLYCVYECIDTVLSINNNCSAFADLSEEKKNYYRNVDIRLDNSGPRAKLWPEDSDYKGVAEDTFRVGQEHYKEDVDRRPLVGIHPFDGREYIYFMVPYIVKAFTKDGKEIEDFEKFYKTLWDDVIKSKYQYHHVFKVGDLLLMDQLNTIHRRSPIKDKDRMLWRTAFDYSKVRI
;
A
#
# COMPACT_ATOMS: atom_id res chain seq x y z
N MET A 1 -9.33 -22.90 1.21
CA MET A 1 -8.32 -22.02 1.85
C MET A 1 -6.91 -22.52 1.60
N ASN A 2 -6.56 -23.71 2.03
CA ASN A 2 -5.19 -24.23 1.90
C ASN A 2 -4.68 -24.25 0.45
N GLN A 3 -5.51 -24.66 -0.52
CA GLN A 3 -5.11 -24.67 -1.94
C GLN A 3 -4.70 -23.28 -2.45
N TYR A 4 -5.36 -22.22 -2.04
CA TYR A 4 -5.00 -20.84 -2.41
C TYR A 4 -3.62 -20.46 -1.84
N ALA A 5 -3.42 -20.67 -0.54
CA ALA A 5 -2.14 -20.40 0.09
C ALA A 5 -1.02 -21.28 -0.50
N ASP A 6 -1.30 -22.54 -0.82
CA ASP A 6 -0.36 -23.49 -1.42
C ASP A 6 0.05 -23.08 -2.85
N VAL A 7 -0.86 -22.50 -3.63
CA VAL A 7 -0.51 -21.94 -4.94
C VAL A 7 0.47 -20.78 -4.78
N LEU A 8 0.24 -19.88 -3.82
CA LEU A 8 1.12 -18.74 -3.59
C LEU A 8 2.49 -19.13 -3.04
N THR A 9 2.61 -20.22 -2.28
CA THR A 9 3.93 -20.74 -1.83
C THR A 9 4.82 -21.22 -2.99
N ARG A 10 4.25 -21.46 -4.18
CA ARG A 10 5.02 -21.76 -5.40
C ARG A 10 5.59 -20.51 -6.06
N ILE A 11 5.05 -19.35 -5.73
CA ILE A 11 5.46 -18.04 -6.28
C ILE A 11 6.44 -17.35 -5.33
N GLY A 12 6.31 -17.55 -4.02
CA GLY A 12 7.15 -16.90 -3.04
C GLY A 12 7.01 -17.45 -1.63
N GLU A 13 7.81 -16.95 -0.71
CA GLU A 13 7.68 -17.29 0.71
C GLU A 13 6.46 -16.58 1.30
N VAL A 14 5.42 -17.36 1.62
CA VAL A 14 4.20 -16.84 2.24
C VAL A 14 4.43 -16.58 3.72
N GLU A 15 4.13 -15.37 4.16
CA GLU A 15 4.26 -14.99 5.56
C GLU A 15 3.10 -15.54 6.40
N LYS A 16 3.43 -15.95 7.63
CA LYS A 16 2.43 -16.18 8.67
C LYS A 16 2.11 -14.83 9.30
N LEU A 17 0.87 -14.45 9.22
CA LEU A 17 0.39 -13.17 9.70
C LEU A 17 -0.21 -13.36 11.10
N ASP A 18 0.37 -12.72 12.11
CA ASP A 18 -0.16 -12.73 13.48
C ASP A 18 -1.29 -11.67 13.63
N TYR A 19 -2.26 -11.69 12.73
CA TYR A 19 -3.45 -10.84 12.87
C TYR A 19 -4.59 -11.63 13.50
N TYR A 20 -5.28 -11.02 14.47
CA TYR A 20 -6.43 -11.63 15.14
C TYR A 20 -7.61 -11.96 14.22
N MET A 21 -7.60 -11.45 12.97
CA MET A 21 -8.58 -11.74 11.94
C MET A 21 -8.21 -12.92 11.05
N ASN A 22 -7.21 -13.70 11.43
CA ASN A 22 -6.83 -14.90 10.68
C ASN A 22 -7.80 -16.04 11.02
N PRO A 23 -8.14 -16.88 10.03
CA PRO A 23 -8.79 -18.14 10.33
C PRO A 23 -7.87 -19.01 11.20
N LYS A 24 -8.45 -19.64 12.23
CA LYS A 24 -7.66 -20.48 13.17
C LYS A 24 -6.91 -21.61 12.47
N GLU A 25 -7.46 -22.09 11.36
CA GLU A 25 -6.97 -23.22 10.59
C GLU A 25 -5.89 -22.85 9.57
N GLU A 26 -5.77 -21.55 9.23
CA GLU A 26 -4.84 -21.11 8.17
C GLU A 26 -4.24 -19.73 8.49
N GLN A 27 -3.09 -19.73 9.15
CA GLN A 27 -2.39 -18.53 9.58
C GLN A 27 -1.72 -17.73 8.45
N ARG A 28 -1.63 -18.29 7.26
CA ARG A 28 -1.08 -17.61 6.07
C ARG A 28 -2.10 -16.67 5.41
N LEU A 29 -3.35 -16.68 5.88
CA LEU A 29 -4.44 -15.90 5.32
C LEU A 29 -4.99 -14.90 6.34
N SER A 30 -5.50 -13.78 5.81
CA SER A 30 -6.35 -12.84 6.55
C SER A 30 -7.66 -12.63 5.79
N TYR A 31 -8.74 -12.47 6.50
CA TYR A 31 -10.01 -12.07 5.92
C TYR A 31 -10.07 -10.55 5.73
N VAL A 32 -10.46 -10.12 4.55
CA VAL A 32 -10.67 -8.70 4.21
C VAL A 32 -12.10 -8.49 3.78
N GLY A 33 -12.84 -7.69 4.53
CA GLY A 33 -14.26 -7.43 4.30
C GLY A 33 -14.82 -6.46 5.32
N LYS A 34 -16.11 -6.18 5.24
CA LYS A 34 -16.78 -5.18 6.09
C LYS A 34 -16.57 -5.41 7.59
N ASN A 35 -16.68 -6.68 8.03
CA ASN A 35 -16.58 -7.08 9.43
C ASN A 35 -15.21 -7.66 9.80
N TYR A 36 -14.21 -7.46 8.95
CA TYR A 36 -12.88 -8.05 9.06
C TYR A 36 -11.80 -6.97 8.98
N LEU A 37 -10.59 -7.37 8.59
CA LEU A 37 -9.46 -6.48 8.45
C LEU A 37 -9.79 -5.27 7.54
N PHE A 38 -9.44 -4.07 7.99
CA PHE A 38 -9.64 -2.77 7.34
C PHE A 38 -11.08 -2.24 7.28
N GLY A 39 -12.06 -2.88 7.93
CA GLY A 39 -13.42 -2.36 8.02
C GLY A 39 -14.07 -2.02 6.67
N ASP A 40 -15.08 -1.13 6.68
CA ASP A 40 -15.88 -0.77 5.52
C ASP A 40 -15.58 0.63 4.94
N THR A 41 -14.76 1.44 5.61
CA THR A 41 -14.38 2.78 5.14
C THR A 41 -13.48 2.74 3.91
N GLU A 42 -13.32 3.85 3.22
CA GLU A 42 -12.34 4.00 2.15
C GLU A 42 -10.91 3.72 2.68
N LEU A 43 -10.12 3.04 1.88
CA LEU A 43 -8.67 2.95 2.08
C LEU A 43 -7.97 3.78 1.01
N LEU A 44 -7.20 4.75 1.47
CA LEU A 44 -6.47 5.64 0.57
C LEU A 44 -5.29 4.97 -0.09
N TRP A 45 -4.64 5.67 -1.01
CA TRP A 45 -3.47 5.19 -1.73
C TRP A 45 -2.35 4.77 -0.77
N HIS A 46 -2.11 3.48 -0.65
CA HIS A 46 -1.10 2.90 0.24
C HIS A 46 -0.53 1.62 -0.36
N ALA A 47 0.56 1.16 0.21
CA ALA A 47 1.05 -0.20 0.07
C ALA A 47 1.09 -0.87 1.45
N ASN A 48 0.89 -2.17 1.52
CA ASN A 48 0.88 -2.90 2.79
C ASN A 48 2.30 -3.14 3.31
N GLY A 49 2.45 -3.27 4.63
CA GLY A 49 3.71 -3.68 5.28
C GLY A 49 4.85 -2.66 5.24
N THR A 50 4.65 -1.53 4.60
CA THR A 50 5.71 -0.58 4.24
C THR A 50 6.18 0.32 5.37
N GLY A 51 5.53 0.32 6.53
CA GLY A 51 5.97 1.04 7.72
C GLY A 51 6.90 0.24 8.64
N ARG A 52 7.30 -0.98 8.26
CA ARG A 52 8.15 -1.83 9.10
C ARG A 52 9.61 -1.77 8.65
N HIS A 53 10.56 -1.71 9.59
CA HIS A 53 12.00 -1.78 9.32
C HIS A 53 12.40 -3.05 8.54
N LYS A 54 11.69 -4.13 8.76
CA LYS A 54 11.88 -5.41 8.05
C LYS A 54 10.68 -5.62 7.15
N PHE A 55 10.65 -4.87 6.05
CA PHE A 55 9.63 -5.05 5.04
C PHE A 55 9.74 -6.44 4.41
N LYS A 56 8.68 -7.22 4.57
CA LYS A 56 8.62 -8.58 4.06
C LYS A 56 7.44 -8.80 3.13
N GLU A 57 6.47 -7.90 3.13
CA GLU A 57 5.30 -7.99 2.29
C GLU A 57 5.58 -7.35 0.91
N ILE A 58 6.48 -7.94 0.12
CA ILE A 58 6.79 -7.43 -1.22
C ILE A 58 5.60 -7.59 -2.16
N CYS A 59 4.80 -8.63 -1.97
CA CYS A 59 3.60 -8.86 -2.74
C CYS A 59 2.40 -9.20 -1.85
N VAL A 60 1.23 -8.76 -2.28
CA VAL A 60 -0.05 -9.13 -1.67
C VAL A 60 -0.93 -9.80 -2.70
N GLY A 61 -1.43 -10.98 -2.36
CA GLY A 61 -2.46 -11.68 -3.08
C GLY A 61 -3.83 -11.45 -2.45
N LEU A 62 -4.84 -11.18 -3.29
CA LEU A 62 -6.24 -11.08 -2.90
C LEU A 62 -7.06 -12.05 -3.74
N TYR A 63 -7.72 -13.00 -3.08
CA TYR A 63 -8.62 -13.94 -3.73
C TYR A 63 -10.06 -13.65 -3.34
N CYS A 64 -10.94 -13.52 -4.33
CA CYS A 64 -12.35 -13.17 -4.11
C CYS A 64 -13.18 -14.41 -3.78
N VAL A 65 -13.73 -14.42 -2.55
CA VAL A 65 -14.62 -15.49 -2.07
C VAL A 65 -16.09 -15.16 -2.32
N TYR A 66 -16.47 -13.90 -2.08
CA TYR A 66 -17.81 -13.39 -2.34
C TYR A 66 -17.71 -12.12 -3.20
N GLU A 67 -18.66 -11.95 -4.12
CA GLU A 67 -18.68 -10.80 -5.04
C GLU A 67 -18.58 -9.44 -4.36
N CYS A 68 -17.92 -8.53 -5.03
CA CYS A 68 -17.67 -7.17 -4.59
C CYS A 68 -18.19 -6.17 -5.61
N ILE A 69 -19.51 -6.18 -5.84
CA ILE A 69 -20.16 -5.46 -6.97
C ILE A 69 -19.91 -3.95 -6.88
N ASP A 70 -20.00 -3.38 -5.67
CA ASP A 70 -19.93 -1.92 -5.44
C ASP A 70 -18.60 -1.45 -4.85
N THR A 71 -17.59 -2.34 -4.81
CA THR A 71 -16.30 -2.02 -4.23
C THR A 71 -15.20 -2.09 -5.28
N VAL A 72 -14.60 -0.95 -5.57
CA VAL A 72 -13.50 -0.85 -6.54
C VAL A 72 -12.17 -0.87 -5.82
N LEU A 73 -11.25 -1.73 -6.27
CA LEU A 73 -9.83 -1.66 -5.93
C LEU A 73 -9.11 -0.95 -7.08
N SER A 74 -8.50 0.19 -6.79
CA SER A 74 -7.69 0.93 -7.75
C SER A 74 -6.21 0.70 -7.43
N ILE A 75 -5.40 0.47 -8.46
CA ILE A 75 -3.96 0.25 -8.36
C ILE A 75 -3.26 1.30 -9.21
N ASN A 76 -2.27 1.99 -8.66
CA ASN A 76 -1.46 2.97 -9.37
C ASN A 76 -0.04 2.43 -9.57
N ASN A 77 0.48 2.52 -10.80
CA ASN A 77 1.82 2.07 -11.14
C ASN A 77 2.84 3.19 -10.93
N ASN A 78 3.54 3.14 -9.82
CA ASN A 78 4.50 4.16 -9.42
C ASN A 78 5.82 4.12 -10.21
N CYS A 79 6.18 2.97 -10.79
CA CYS A 79 7.30 2.89 -11.75
C CYS A 79 7.01 3.66 -13.02
N SER A 80 5.83 3.44 -13.61
CA SER A 80 5.43 4.15 -14.83
C SER A 80 5.28 5.64 -14.57
N ALA A 81 4.72 6.00 -13.41
CA ALA A 81 4.62 7.40 -13.02
C ALA A 81 5.99 8.07 -12.92
N PHE A 82 6.97 7.41 -12.30
CA PHE A 82 8.33 7.93 -12.22
C PHE A 82 9.03 7.98 -13.59
N ALA A 83 8.89 6.93 -14.40
CA ALA A 83 9.52 6.84 -15.72
C ALA A 83 9.12 7.99 -16.66
N ASP A 84 7.88 8.45 -16.56
CA ASP A 84 7.31 9.53 -17.39
C ASP A 84 7.67 10.94 -16.91
N LEU A 85 8.34 11.10 -15.77
CA LEU A 85 8.80 12.40 -15.30
C LEU A 85 9.96 12.94 -16.14
N SER A 86 10.09 14.27 -16.18
CA SER A 86 11.29 14.89 -16.73
C SER A 86 12.54 14.50 -15.93
N GLU A 87 13.71 14.49 -16.54
CA GLU A 87 14.97 14.17 -15.84
C GLU A 87 15.25 15.16 -14.69
N GLU A 88 14.82 16.40 -14.82
CA GLU A 88 14.90 17.39 -13.72
C GLU A 88 14.11 16.92 -12.50
N LYS A 89 12.83 16.51 -12.69
CA LYS A 89 11.98 16.00 -11.61
C LYS A 89 12.49 14.68 -11.03
N LYS A 90 12.95 13.76 -11.89
CA LYS A 90 13.57 12.50 -11.44
C LYS A 90 14.76 12.78 -10.53
N ASN A 91 15.66 13.66 -10.97
CA ASN A 91 16.82 14.05 -10.17
C ASN A 91 16.43 14.75 -8.88
N TYR A 92 15.42 15.59 -8.91
CA TYR A 92 14.89 16.19 -7.70
C TYR A 92 14.40 15.13 -6.71
N TYR A 93 13.53 14.20 -7.14
CA TYR A 93 12.97 13.18 -6.26
C TYR A 93 13.99 12.14 -5.78
N ARG A 94 15.02 11.80 -6.58
CA ARG A 94 16.15 10.96 -6.14
C ARG A 94 16.92 11.58 -4.97
N ASN A 95 16.87 12.90 -4.85
CA ASN A 95 17.54 13.66 -3.79
C ASN A 95 16.62 14.02 -2.62
N VAL A 96 15.47 13.36 -2.51
CA VAL A 96 14.53 13.55 -1.40
C VAL A 96 14.48 12.29 -0.55
N ASP A 97 14.56 12.49 0.76
CA ASP A 97 14.22 11.50 1.77
C ASP A 97 12.89 11.87 2.42
N ILE A 98 12.11 10.87 2.79
CA ILE A 98 10.82 11.04 3.46
C ILE A 98 10.84 10.41 4.84
N ARG A 99 10.04 10.96 5.74
CA ARG A 99 9.70 10.34 7.01
C ARG A 99 8.27 9.86 6.97
N LEU A 100 8.08 8.62 7.38
CA LEU A 100 6.77 8.02 7.57
C LEU A 100 6.38 8.08 9.03
N ASP A 101 5.12 8.33 9.30
CA ASP A 101 4.56 8.27 10.64
C ASP A 101 3.11 7.76 10.57
N ASN A 102 2.77 6.88 11.48
CA ASN A 102 1.46 6.25 11.54
C ASN A 102 0.61 6.78 12.71
N SER A 103 1.14 7.73 13.50
CA SER A 103 0.58 8.10 14.80
C SER A 103 -0.34 9.32 14.81
N GLY A 104 -0.59 9.98 13.68
CA GLY A 104 -1.27 11.27 13.69
C GLY A 104 -2.45 11.44 12.73
N PRO A 105 -3.37 12.37 13.01
CA PRO A 105 -4.45 12.74 12.11
C PRO A 105 -3.89 13.47 10.89
N ARG A 106 -4.03 12.87 9.72
CA ARG A 106 -3.47 13.34 8.45
C ARG A 106 -4.52 13.87 7.50
N ALA A 107 -5.72 14.06 8.00
CA ALA A 107 -6.88 14.49 7.24
C ALA A 107 -6.69 15.84 6.51
N LYS A 108 -5.69 16.64 6.91
CA LYS A 108 -5.45 17.95 6.30
C LYS A 108 -4.77 17.90 4.92
N LEU A 109 -4.18 16.77 4.55
CA LEU A 109 -3.46 16.63 3.28
C LEU A 109 -4.26 15.88 2.21
N TRP A 110 -5.53 15.56 2.51
CA TRP A 110 -6.39 14.88 1.57
C TRP A 110 -6.92 15.84 0.53
N PRO A 111 -7.03 15.40 -0.73
CA PRO A 111 -7.79 16.13 -1.73
C PRO A 111 -9.22 16.39 -1.25
N GLU A 112 -9.75 17.57 -1.51
CA GLU A 112 -11.11 18.00 -1.10
C GLU A 112 -12.22 17.10 -1.68
N ASP A 113 -11.91 16.38 -2.79
CA ASP A 113 -12.80 15.44 -3.47
C ASP A 113 -12.76 14.01 -2.91
N SER A 114 -11.95 13.76 -1.89
CA SER A 114 -11.93 12.46 -1.22
C SER A 114 -13.15 12.32 -0.32
N ASP A 115 -13.91 11.24 -0.49
CA ASP A 115 -14.97 10.82 0.42
C ASP A 115 -14.44 10.37 1.80
N TYR A 116 -13.14 10.50 2.02
CA TYR A 116 -12.47 10.09 3.24
C TYR A 116 -12.87 10.97 4.41
N LYS A 117 -13.66 10.42 5.30
CA LYS A 117 -14.12 11.08 6.54
C LYS A 117 -13.27 10.73 7.77
N GLY A 118 -12.08 10.22 7.56
CA GLY A 118 -11.21 9.71 8.61
C GLY A 118 -11.41 8.20 8.80
N VAL A 119 -10.31 7.48 9.06
CA VAL A 119 -10.39 6.11 9.56
C VAL A 119 -10.73 6.25 11.05
N ALA A 120 -11.71 5.51 11.52
CA ALA A 120 -11.98 5.46 12.96
C ALA A 120 -10.67 5.13 13.69
N GLU A 121 -10.32 5.92 14.68
CA GLU A 121 -9.06 5.78 15.46
C GLU A 121 -8.78 4.35 15.90
N ASP A 122 -9.83 3.57 16.15
CA ASP A 122 -9.75 2.19 16.61
C ASP A 122 -9.20 1.21 15.55
N THR A 123 -9.36 1.50 14.26
CA THR A 123 -8.87 0.61 13.20
C THR A 123 -7.35 0.68 13.02
N PHE A 124 -6.72 1.78 13.46
CA PHE A 124 -5.26 1.96 13.41
C PHE A 124 -4.53 1.51 14.68
N ARG A 125 -5.24 1.32 15.79
CA ARG A 125 -4.60 0.96 17.06
C ARG A 125 -4.01 -0.45 17.08
N VAL A 126 -4.56 -1.34 16.26
CA VAL A 126 -4.04 -2.70 16.10
C VAL A 126 -2.82 -2.69 15.19
N GLY A 127 -1.68 -2.48 15.73
CA GLY A 127 -0.41 -2.44 14.99
C GLY A 127 0.42 -1.18 15.24
N GLN A 128 -0.10 -0.21 15.96
CA GLN A 128 0.65 1.00 16.32
C GLN A 128 1.93 0.69 17.12
N GLU A 129 1.94 -0.39 17.88
CA GLU A 129 3.15 -0.82 18.61
C GLU A 129 4.29 -1.21 17.66
N HIS A 130 3.96 -1.73 16.49
CA HIS A 130 4.94 -2.12 15.48
C HIS A 130 5.51 -0.93 14.67
N TYR A 131 4.86 0.24 14.73
CA TYR A 131 5.22 1.43 13.96
C TYR A 131 5.91 2.51 14.79
N LYS A 132 6.02 2.34 16.10
CA LYS A 132 6.69 3.31 16.99
C LYS A 132 8.19 3.45 16.72
N GLU A 133 8.79 2.50 16.04
CA GLU A 133 10.23 2.44 15.79
C GLU A 133 10.66 3.05 14.45
N ASP A 134 9.71 3.33 13.53
CA ASP A 134 10.07 3.85 12.21
C ASP A 134 10.20 5.38 12.24
N VAL A 135 11.18 5.85 12.98
CA VAL A 135 11.58 7.27 13.03
C VAL A 135 12.56 7.60 11.91
N ASP A 136 12.99 6.59 11.17
CA ASP A 136 14.08 6.72 10.21
C ASP A 136 13.58 7.32 8.89
N ARG A 137 14.47 8.13 8.33
CA ARG A 137 14.30 8.64 6.97
C ARG A 137 14.58 7.55 5.97
N ARG A 138 13.83 7.54 4.90
CA ARG A 138 14.05 6.64 3.78
C ARG A 138 14.00 7.39 2.46
N PRO A 139 14.71 6.92 1.41
CA PRO A 139 14.61 7.52 0.09
C PRO A 139 13.17 7.53 -0.44
N LEU A 140 12.77 8.64 -1.06
CA LEU A 140 11.51 8.73 -1.78
C LEU A 140 11.52 7.87 -3.05
N VAL A 141 12.67 7.77 -3.71
CA VAL A 141 12.85 6.92 -4.89
C VAL A 141 13.58 5.65 -4.51
N GLY A 142 12.96 4.51 -4.77
CA GLY A 142 13.55 3.19 -4.61
C GLY A 142 13.94 2.56 -5.94
N ILE A 143 14.74 1.50 -5.87
CA ILE A 143 15.08 0.64 -7.00
C ILE A 143 14.45 -0.72 -6.76
N HIS A 144 13.68 -1.21 -7.71
CA HIS A 144 13.05 -2.51 -7.60
C HIS A 144 14.10 -3.64 -7.67
N PRO A 145 14.10 -4.57 -6.69
CA PRO A 145 15.21 -5.50 -6.52
C PRO A 145 15.33 -6.55 -7.64
N PHE A 146 14.27 -6.77 -8.44
CA PHE A 146 14.27 -7.78 -9.48
C PHE A 146 14.57 -7.23 -10.87
N ASP A 147 13.96 -6.11 -11.22
CA ASP A 147 14.03 -5.57 -12.56
C ASP A 147 14.84 -4.27 -12.67
N GLY A 148 15.31 -3.76 -11.54
CA GLY A 148 16.14 -2.54 -11.47
C GLY A 148 15.41 -1.25 -11.80
N ARG A 149 14.11 -1.28 -12.03
CA ARG A 149 13.33 -0.06 -12.31
C ARG A 149 13.24 0.82 -11.07
N GLU A 150 13.31 2.12 -11.28
CA GLU A 150 13.07 3.08 -10.23
C GLU A 150 11.55 3.28 -10.02
N TYR A 151 11.15 3.46 -8.77
CA TYR A 151 9.77 3.76 -8.38
C TYR A 151 9.72 4.85 -7.31
N ILE A 152 8.64 5.62 -7.31
CA ILE A 152 8.37 6.55 -6.21
C ILE A 152 7.65 5.81 -5.09
N TYR A 153 8.26 5.87 -3.90
CA TYR A 153 7.66 5.35 -2.69
C TYR A 153 6.66 6.35 -2.10
N PHE A 154 5.46 6.37 -2.65
CA PHE A 154 4.44 7.33 -2.27
C PHE A 154 3.31 6.69 -1.46
N MET A 155 3.46 6.74 -0.15
CA MET A 155 2.47 6.27 0.82
C MET A 155 1.66 7.45 1.32
N VAL A 156 0.57 7.74 0.63
CA VAL A 156 -0.26 8.93 0.86
C VAL A 156 -0.58 9.20 2.32
N PRO A 157 -1.09 8.24 3.11
CA PRO A 157 -1.48 8.53 4.49
C PRO A 157 -0.30 8.60 5.48
N TYR A 158 0.91 8.29 5.08
CA TYR A 158 1.99 8.06 6.04
C TYR A 158 3.17 9.00 5.91
N ILE A 159 3.34 9.71 4.79
CA ILE A 159 4.40 10.69 4.63
C ILE A 159 4.05 11.95 5.43
N VAL A 160 4.86 12.26 6.43
CA VAL A 160 4.65 13.42 7.31
C VAL A 160 5.67 14.51 7.14
N LYS A 161 6.84 14.19 6.60
CA LYS A 161 7.94 15.14 6.34
C LYS A 161 8.75 14.68 5.13
N ALA A 162 9.40 15.65 4.50
CA ALA A 162 10.36 15.42 3.44
C ALA A 162 11.65 16.22 3.70
N PHE A 163 12.77 15.68 3.23
CA PHE A 163 14.09 16.24 3.46
C PHE A 163 14.93 16.14 2.20
N THR A 164 15.80 17.09 1.99
CA THR A 164 16.89 16.97 1.01
C THR A 164 17.95 15.98 1.50
N LYS A 165 18.80 15.47 0.61
CA LYS A 165 19.85 14.47 0.98
C LYS A 165 20.88 15.00 1.99
N ASP A 166 21.11 16.30 2.05
CA ASP A 166 21.93 16.96 3.08
C ASP A 166 21.20 17.08 4.42
N GLY A 167 19.96 16.63 4.50
CA GLY A 167 19.19 16.54 5.74
C GLY A 167 18.36 17.75 6.08
N LYS A 168 18.30 18.78 5.22
CA LYS A 168 17.44 19.95 5.43
C LYS A 168 15.99 19.58 5.19
N GLU A 169 15.09 19.92 6.11
CA GLU A 169 13.64 19.73 5.96
C GLU A 169 13.10 20.62 4.83
N ILE A 170 12.20 20.08 4.01
CA ILE A 170 11.50 20.86 2.97
C ILE A 170 10.43 21.70 3.66
N GLU A 171 10.64 23.01 3.65
CA GLU A 171 9.84 23.97 4.43
C GLU A 171 8.36 23.98 4.02
N ASP A 172 8.06 23.99 2.72
CA ASP A 172 6.69 23.93 2.19
C ASP A 172 6.30 22.49 1.86
N PHE A 173 6.06 21.71 2.92
CA PHE A 173 5.70 20.30 2.79
C PHE A 173 4.36 20.10 2.06
N GLU A 174 3.38 20.98 2.27
CA GLU A 174 2.08 20.87 1.61
C GLU A 174 2.21 21.01 0.08
N LYS A 175 2.97 22.00 -0.37
CA LYS A 175 3.25 22.19 -1.80
C LYS A 175 4.04 21.03 -2.38
N PHE A 176 5.06 20.54 -1.65
CA PHE A 176 5.82 19.35 -2.04
C PHE A 176 4.89 18.16 -2.21
N TYR A 177 4.05 17.90 -1.21
CA TYR A 177 3.13 16.76 -1.20
C TYR A 177 2.12 16.85 -2.35
N LYS A 178 1.52 18.03 -2.56
CA LYS A 178 0.60 18.25 -3.68
C LYS A 178 1.28 18.05 -5.03
N THR A 179 2.48 18.57 -5.21
CA THR A 179 3.26 18.36 -6.44
C THR A 179 3.54 16.88 -6.68
N LEU A 180 3.93 16.15 -5.64
CA LEU A 180 4.17 14.72 -5.71
C LEU A 180 2.89 13.95 -6.06
N TRP A 181 1.75 14.33 -5.47
CA TRP A 181 0.44 13.79 -5.82
C TRP A 181 0.13 13.96 -7.29
N ASP A 182 0.23 15.19 -7.79
CA ASP A 182 -0.09 15.55 -9.18
C ASP A 182 0.84 14.85 -10.18
N ASP A 183 2.06 14.51 -9.77
CA ASP A 183 3.02 13.78 -10.60
C ASP A 183 2.75 12.28 -10.64
N VAL A 184 2.34 11.69 -9.52
CA VAL A 184 2.24 10.22 -9.37
C VAL A 184 0.82 9.71 -9.60
N ILE A 185 -0.20 10.39 -9.07
CA ILE A 185 -1.58 9.91 -9.10
C ILE A 185 -2.30 10.44 -10.34
N LYS A 186 -2.17 9.70 -11.43
CA LYS A 186 -2.82 10.05 -12.72
C LYS A 186 -3.59 8.84 -13.26
N SER A 187 -4.75 9.08 -13.84
CA SER A 187 -5.62 8.03 -14.39
C SER A 187 -4.89 7.11 -15.38
N LYS A 188 -3.95 7.62 -16.16
CA LYS A 188 -3.17 6.83 -17.13
C LYS A 188 -2.26 5.76 -16.48
N TYR A 189 -1.98 5.85 -15.19
CA TYR A 189 -1.20 4.86 -14.45
C TYR A 189 -2.07 3.93 -13.61
N GLN A 190 -3.39 4.11 -13.65
CA GLN A 190 -4.32 3.41 -12.79
C GLN A 190 -5.00 2.26 -13.50
N TYR A 191 -5.15 1.17 -12.76
CA TYR A 191 -6.00 0.05 -13.08
C TYR A 191 -7.09 -0.07 -12.01
N HIS A 192 -8.32 -0.23 -12.43
CA HIS A 192 -9.48 -0.37 -11.54
C HIS A 192 -10.06 -1.76 -11.66
N HIS A 193 -10.21 -2.45 -10.53
CA HIS A 193 -10.70 -3.81 -10.46
C HIS A 193 -11.95 -3.91 -9.58
N VAL A 194 -12.98 -4.52 -10.11
CA VAL A 194 -14.16 -4.98 -9.36
C VAL A 194 -14.07 -6.50 -9.30
N PHE A 195 -13.94 -7.04 -8.12
CA PHE A 195 -13.73 -8.48 -7.93
C PHE A 195 -14.97 -9.29 -8.27
N LYS A 196 -14.76 -10.38 -8.99
CA LYS A 196 -15.72 -11.47 -9.15
C LYS A 196 -15.24 -12.69 -8.37
N VAL A 197 -16.16 -13.53 -7.93
CA VAL A 197 -15.82 -14.78 -7.24
C VAL A 197 -14.83 -15.59 -8.08
N GLY A 198 -13.74 -16.00 -7.45
CA GLY A 198 -12.65 -16.72 -8.09
C GLY A 198 -11.52 -15.87 -8.65
N ASP A 199 -11.66 -14.54 -8.70
CA ASP A 199 -10.56 -13.66 -9.10
C ASP A 199 -9.41 -13.76 -8.10
N LEU A 200 -8.20 -13.87 -8.64
CA LEU A 200 -6.94 -13.76 -7.90
C LEU A 200 -6.16 -12.56 -8.45
N LEU A 201 -5.95 -11.58 -7.61
CA LEU A 201 -5.16 -10.39 -7.92
C LEU A 201 -3.87 -10.41 -7.11
N LEU A 202 -2.73 -10.31 -7.78
CA LEU A 202 -1.41 -10.19 -7.17
C LEU A 202 -0.90 -8.76 -7.36
N MET A 203 -0.48 -8.12 -6.27
CA MET A 203 0.01 -6.74 -6.28
C MET A 203 1.42 -6.68 -5.74
N ASP A 204 2.32 -6.14 -6.54
CA ASP A 204 3.65 -5.74 -6.11
C ASP A 204 3.56 -4.48 -5.25
N GLN A 205 4.00 -4.56 -4.00
CA GLN A 205 3.88 -3.47 -3.04
C GLN A 205 5.03 -2.44 -3.15
N LEU A 206 6.06 -2.72 -3.94
CA LEU A 206 7.14 -1.77 -4.21
C LEU A 206 6.79 -0.87 -5.39
N ASN A 207 6.35 -1.49 -6.49
CA ASN A 207 6.04 -0.80 -7.74
C ASN A 207 4.67 -0.14 -7.76
N THR A 208 3.77 -0.56 -6.87
CA THR A 208 2.38 -0.09 -6.89
C THR A 208 1.89 0.35 -5.52
N ILE A 209 0.96 1.25 -5.55
CA ILE A 209 0.10 1.57 -4.42
C ILE A 209 -1.34 1.27 -4.80
N HIS A 210 -2.18 1.01 -3.83
CA HIS A 210 -3.58 0.71 -4.07
C HIS A 210 -4.51 1.50 -3.16
N ARG A 211 -5.73 1.70 -3.64
CA ARG A 211 -6.83 2.37 -2.96
C ARG A 211 -8.07 1.49 -3.07
N ARG A 212 -8.87 1.45 -2.03
CA ARG A 212 -10.18 0.77 -2.06
C ARG A 212 -11.28 1.77 -1.78
N SER A 213 -12.31 1.81 -2.63
CA SER A 213 -13.54 2.55 -2.33
C SER A 213 -14.24 2.02 -1.05
N PRO A 214 -15.13 2.78 -0.42
CA PRO A 214 -15.92 2.28 0.70
C PRO A 214 -16.64 0.97 0.34
N ILE A 215 -16.74 0.05 1.31
CA ILE A 215 -17.47 -1.21 1.12
C ILE A 215 -18.96 -0.97 1.35
N LYS A 216 -19.74 -1.15 0.29
CA LYS A 216 -21.22 -1.13 0.34
C LYS A 216 -21.79 -2.53 0.45
N ASP A 217 -21.08 -3.52 -0.09
CA ASP A 217 -21.46 -4.92 -0.10
C ASP A 217 -21.47 -5.53 1.32
N LYS A 218 -22.59 -6.15 1.72
CA LYS A 218 -22.70 -6.74 3.05
C LYS A 218 -21.81 -7.98 3.23
N ASP A 219 -21.66 -8.76 2.18
CA ASP A 219 -21.06 -10.09 2.21
C ASP A 219 -19.68 -10.15 1.56
N ARG A 220 -19.11 -8.98 1.24
CA ARG A 220 -17.78 -8.91 0.63
C ARG A 220 -16.75 -9.64 1.49
N MET A 221 -16.08 -10.62 0.89
CA MET A 221 -14.95 -11.30 1.52
C MET A 221 -13.86 -11.60 0.50
N LEU A 222 -12.65 -11.14 0.81
CA LEU A 222 -11.43 -11.57 0.14
C LEU A 222 -10.54 -12.32 1.13
N TRP A 223 -9.81 -13.31 0.63
CA TRP A 223 -8.65 -13.86 1.33
C TRP A 223 -7.42 -13.09 0.93
N ARG A 224 -6.71 -12.56 1.92
CA ARG A 224 -5.47 -11.82 1.74
C ARG A 224 -4.30 -12.67 2.17
N THR A 225 -3.26 -12.70 1.35
CA THR A 225 -1.98 -13.32 1.65
C THR A 225 -0.88 -12.32 1.38
N ALA A 226 0.10 -12.23 2.27
CA ALA A 226 1.34 -11.50 2.02
C ALA A 226 2.46 -12.50 1.73
N PHE A 227 3.31 -12.21 0.76
CA PHE A 227 4.42 -13.08 0.43
C PHE A 227 5.61 -12.31 -0.12
N ASP A 228 6.79 -12.89 0.09
CA ASP A 228 8.05 -12.39 -0.42
C ASP A 228 8.50 -13.24 -1.61
N TYR A 229 8.42 -12.69 -2.82
CA TYR A 229 8.90 -13.35 -4.02
C TYR A 229 10.40 -13.15 -4.29
N SER A 230 11.10 -12.35 -3.46
CA SER A 230 12.55 -12.12 -3.59
C SER A 230 13.38 -13.38 -3.42
N LYS A 231 12.78 -14.42 -2.85
CA LYS A 231 13.44 -15.69 -2.60
C LYS A 231 13.11 -16.77 -3.64
N VAL A 232 12.28 -16.43 -4.63
CA VAL A 232 11.99 -17.36 -5.73
C VAL A 232 13.23 -17.47 -6.61
N ARG A 233 13.82 -18.62 -6.62
CA ARG A 233 14.85 -18.97 -7.61
C ARG A 233 14.11 -19.33 -8.91
N ILE A 234 14.08 -18.40 -9.84
CA ILE A 234 13.67 -18.68 -11.23
C ILE A 234 14.78 -19.47 -11.91
#